data_82fc026694c3c4a93efd00803bfe3435
#
_entry.id   82fc026694c3c4a93efd00803bfe3435
#
_cell.length_a   1.000
_cell.length_b   1.000
_cell.length_c   1.000
_cell.angle_alpha   90.00
_cell.angle_beta   90.00
_cell.angle_gamma   90.00
#
_symmetry.space_group_name_H-M   'P 1'
#
loop_
_entity.id
_entity.type
_entity.pdbx_description
1 polymer ?
#
loop_
_entity_poly.entity_id
_entity_poly.type
_entity_poly.pdbx_seq_one_letter_code
_entity_poly.pdbx_strand_id
1 'polypeptide(L)'
;MTAITPDPLAIRPELSGDTPPGPLPGRGSGTTALRVGAATVWLSVIVLLPLAAIAWQSAGGGWHAFWLAVSSNAAVESFRVTLTISAGVTVLNLVFGLVIAWVLVRDDFPGKRLVDAIIDLPFALPTIVASLVMLALYGNNSPIGLHLQHTSWGVTVALAFVTLPFVVRAVQPVLLELDRETEEAAASLGASGPKIFTSVVLPSLLPALLSGAGLAFSRAIGEFGSVVLIGGAVPGKTEVSSQWIRTLIENDDRTGAAAISIVLLAISFVVLLILRIVGGHAAKREELSA
;
A
#
# COMPACT_ATOMS: atom_id res chain seq x y z
N MET A 1 81.93 27.91 17.71
CA MET A 1 80.53 28.03 17.35
C MET A 1 80.21 26.95 16.35
N THR A 2 79.82 25.78 16.84
CA THR A 2 79.46 24.60 16.03
C THR A 2 77.95 24.44 16.09
N ALA A 3 77.33 24.66 14.93
CA ALA A 3 75.91 24.50 14.74
C ALA A 3 75.56 23.00 14.69
N ILE A 4 74.74 22.56 15.66
CA ILE A 4 74.15 21.21 15.68
C ILE A 4 72.92 21.26 14.82
N THR A 5 72.96 20.59 13.66
CA THR A 5 71.80 20.33 12.84
C THR A 5 71.01 19.17 13.42
N PRO A 6 69.70 19.28 13.70
CA PRO A 6 68.90 18.17 14.18
C PRO A 6 68.67 17.13 13.06
N ASP A 7 68.84 15.86 13.43
CA ASP A 7 68.60 14.69 12.61
C ASP A 7 67.10 14.56 12.27
N PRO A 8 66.68 14.52 11.00
CA PRO A 8 65.27 14.41 10.63
C PRO A 8 64.68 13.01 10.72
N LEU A 9 65.39 12.01 11.29
CA LEU A 9 64.94 10.63 11.32
C LEU A 9 64.49 10.09 12.71
N ALA A 10 64.42 10.97 13.72
CA ALA A 10 64.20 10.53 15.13
C ALA A 10 62.75 10.64 15.65
N ILE A 11 61.71 10.80 14.80
CA ILE A 11 60.32 10.78 15.23
C ILE A 11 59.51 9.85 14.30
N ARG A 12 59.67 8.54 14.52
CA ARG A 12 58.61 7.59 14.21
C ARG A 12 57.89 7.30 15.51
N PRO A 13 56.64 7.76 15.75
CA PRO A 13 55.83 7.15 16.78
C PRO A 13 55.54 5.72 16.28
N GLU A 14 55.95 4.75 17.11
CA GLU A 14 55.52 3.37 16.98
C GLU A 14 53.97 3.40 16.94
N LEU A 15 53.40 3.11 15.75
CA LEU A 15 52.01 2.77 15.60
C LEU A 15 51.81 1.49 16.39
N SER A 16 51.37 1.68 17.63
CA SER A 16 50.90 0.64 18.54
C SER A 16 49.92 -0.23 17.76
N GLY A 17 50.22 -1.51 17.74
CA GLY A 17 49.53 -2.53 16.97
C GLY A 17 48.01 -2.41 17.03
N ASP A 18 47.43 -2.03 15.93
CA ASP A 18 46.03 -2.32 15.61
C ASP A 18 45.93 -3.85 15.49
N THR A 19 45.68 -4.48 16.61
CA THR A 19 45.14 -5.84 16.57
C THR A 19 43.80 -5.72 15.84
N PRO A 20 43.60 -6.44 14.74
CA PRO A 20 42.31 -6.46 14.05
C PRO A 20 41.21 -6.77 15.07
N PRO A 21 40.09 -6.09 15.05
CA PRO A 21 38.97 -6.36 15.97
C PRO A 21 38.68 -7.87 15.90
N GLY A 22 38.77 -8.51 17.05
CA GLY A 22 38.50 -9.95 17.14
C GLY A 22 37.12 -10.27 16.54
N PRO A 23 36.88 -11.47 16.01
CA PRO A 23 35.61 -11.82 15.42
C PRO A 23 34.49 -11.50 16.43
N LEU A 24 33.49 -10.73 15.98
CA LEU A 24 32.33 -10.39 16.78
C LEU A 24 31.80 -11.69 17.40
N PRO A 25 31.45 -11.69 18.70
CA PRO A 25 30.97 -12.91 19.36
C PRO A 25 29.83 -13.48 18.53
N GLY A 26 30.03 -14.70 18.06
CA GLY A 26 29.07 -15.38 17.19
C GLY A 26 27.68 -15.30 17.83
N ARG A 27 26.72 -14.75 17.14
CA ARG A 27 25.31 -14.74 17.56
C ARG A 27 24.93 -16.17 17.83
N GLY A 28 24.86 -16.54 19.12
CA GLY A 28 24.58 -17.92 19.53
C GLY A 28 23.30 -18.39 18.84
N SER A 29 23.38 -19.53 18.15
CA SER A 29 22.23 -20.11 17.40
C SER A 29 20.97 -20.27 18.27
N GLY A 30 21.14 -20.44 19.59
CA GLY A 30 20.05 -20.52 20.55
C GLY A 30 19.23 -19.23 20.70
N THR A 31 19.88 -18.05 20.69
CA THR A 31 19.16 -16.77 20.80
C THR A 31 18.40 -16.45 19.52
N THR A 32 18.92 -16.84 18.36
CA THR A 32 18.24 -16.69 17.08
C THR A 32 17.03 -17.63 16.99
N ALA A 33 17.17 -18.89 17.40
CA ALA A 33 16.08 -19.85 17.44
C ALA A 33 14.94 -19.40 18.37
N LEU A 34 15.27 -18.86 19.56
CA LEU A 34 14.27 -18.31 20.48
C LEU A 34 13.54 -17.11 19.90
N ARG A 35 14.25 -16.17 19.27
CA ARG A 35 13.64 -15.00 18.63
C ARG A 35 12.72 -15.38 17.47
N VAL A 36 13.16 -16.27 16.60
CA VAL A 36 12.34 -16.77 15.48
C VAL A 36 11.14 -17.54 16.02
N GLY A 37 11.32 -18.41 17.03
CA GLY A 37 10.23 -19.14 17.67
C GLY A 37 9.19 -18.19 18.28
N ALA A 38 9.61 -17.22 19.06
CA ALA A 38 8.70 -16.24 19.65
C ALA A 38 7.94 -15.41 18.59
N ALA A 39 8.64 -14.95 17.54
CA ALA A 39 8.01 -14.22 16.45
C ALA A 39 7.00 -15.10 15.68
N THR A 40 7.34 -16.36 15.43
CA THR A 40 6.44 -17.31 14.75
C THR A 40 5.19 -17.59 15.58
N VAL A 41 5.35 -17.85 16.89
CA VAL A 41 4.22 -18.08 17.79
C VAL A 41 3.33 -16.85 17.85
N TRP A 42 3.91 -15.67 18.01
CA TRP A 42 3.16 -14.41 18.05
C TRP A 42 2.36 -14.19 16.75
N LEU A 43 3.01 -14.36 15.59
CA LEU A 43 2.37 -14.26 14.28
C LEU A 43 1.24 -15.28 14.13
N SER A 44 1.48 -16.53 14.56
CA SER A 44 0.48 -17.60 14.49
C SER A 44 -0.76 -17.30 15.34
N VAL A 45 -0.57 -16.81 16.56
CA VAL A 45 -1.68 -16.49 17.46
C VAL A 45 -2.47 -15.27 16.99
N ILE A 46 -1.79 -14.22 16.56
CA ILE A 46 -2.45 -12.94 16.20
C ILE A 46 -3.05 -12.98 14.79
N VAL A 47 -2.43 -13.69 13.85
CA VAL A 47 -2.86 -13.67 12.44
C VAL A 47 -3.47 -15.00 12.01
N LEU A 48 -2.75 -16.13 12.16
CA LEU A 48 -3.21 -17.39 11.60
C LEU A 48 -4.41 -17.97 12.35
N LEU A 49 -4.46 -17.83 13.67
CA LEU A 49 -5.55 -18.38 14.47
C LEU A 49 -6.91 -17.69 14.16
N PRO A 50 -7.03 -16.35 14.10
CA PRO A 50 -8.28 -15.71 13.67
C PRO A 50 -8.68 -16.07 12.23
N LEU A 51 -7.70 -16.16 11.29
CA LEU A 51 -7.98 -16.58 9.92
C LEU A 51 -8.47 -18.03 9.85
N ALA A 52 -7.88 -18.93 10.64
CA ALA A 52 -8.35 -20.32 10.75
C ALA A 52 -9.75 -20.39 11.37
N ALA A 53 -10.06 -19.54 12.35
CA ALA A 53 -11.39 -19.48 12.95
C ALA A 53 -12.48 -19.07 11.94
N ILE A 54 -12.20 -18.06 11.09
CA ILE A 54 -13.14 -17.65 10.03
C ILE A 54 -13.28 -18.78 8.99
N ALA A 55 -12.17 -19.44 8.61
CA ALA A 55 -12.21 -20.57 7.69
C ALA A 55 -13.03 -21.73 8.26
N TRP A 56 -12.85 -22.04 9.54
CA TRP A 56 -13.64 -23.06 10.24
C TRP A 56 -15.12 -22.69 10.26
N GLN A 57 -15.46 -21.45 10.58
CA GLN A 57 -16.84 -20.96 10.61
C GLN A 57 -17.50 -20.98 9.24
N SER A 58 -16.78 -20.64 8.18
CA SER A 58 -17.26 -20.71 6.81
C SER A 58 -17.61 -22.13 6.35
N ALA A 59 -16.92 -23.13 6.92
CA ALA A 59 -17.16 -24.55 6.64
C ALA A 59 -18.28 -25.15 7.50
N GLY A 60 -18.79 -24.43 8.52
CA GLY A 60 -19.74 -24.94 9.51
C GLY A 60 -21.07 -25.39 8.92
N GLY A 61 -21.51 -24.84 7.79
CA GLY A 61 -22.70 -25.30 7.04
C GLY A 61 -22.40 -26.35 5.95
N GLY A 62 -21.17 -26.80 5.83
CA GLY A 62 -20.71 -27.68 4.75
C GLY A 62 -20.53 -26.97 3.41
N TRP A 63 -19.97 -27.70 2.43
CA TRP A 63 -19.63 -27.16 1.11
C TRP A 63 -20.83 -26.57 0.34
N HIS A 64 -21.99 -27.20 0.48
CA HIS A 64 -23.21 -26.73 -0.18
C HIS A 64 -23.67 -25.37 0.35
N ALA A 65 -23.68 -25.18 1.66
CA ALA A 65 -24.06 -23.90 2.29
C ALA A 65 -23.05 -22.79 1.94
N PHE A 66 -21.75 -23.11 1.96
CA PHE A 66 -20.71 -22.20 1.52
C PHE A 66 -20.97 -21.71 0.09
N TRP A 67 -21.21 -22.65 -0.84
CA TRP A 67 -21.43 -22.32 -2.24
C TRP A 67 -22.70 -21.50 -2.46
N LEU A 68 -23.79 -21.85 -1.79
CA LEU A 68 -25.03 -21.08 -1.84
C LEU A 68 -24.85 -19.63 -1.35
N ALA A 69 -24.10 -19.43 -0.26
CA ALA A 69 -23.83 -18.10 0.27
C ALA A 69 -23.03 -17.26 -0.74
N VAL A 70 -21.94 -17.80 -1.29
CA VAL A 70 -21.02 -17.11 -2.20
C VAL A 70 -21.63 -16.87 -3.59
N SER A 71 -22.47 -17.77 -4.09
CA SER A 71 -23.11 -17.67 -5.39
C SER A 71 -24.49 -17.00 -5.36
N SER A 72 -24.95 -16.53 -4.20
CA SER A 72 -26.18 -15.76 -4.11
C SER A 72 -26.09 -14.48 -4.95
N ASN A 73 -27.19 -14.03 -5.56
CA ASN A 73 -27.19 -12.83 -6.38
C ASN A 73 -26.63 -11.61 -5.63
N ALA A 74 -27.02 -11.42 -4.37
CA ALA A 74 -26.54 -10.31 -3.56
C ALA A 74 -25.02 -10.39 -3.31
N ALA A 75 -24.48 -11.58 -3.04
CA ALA A 75 -23.05 -11.79 -2.88
C ALA A 75 -22.28 -11.46 -4.17
N VAL A 76 -22.73 -12.00 -5.30
CA VAL A 76 -22.10 -11.78 -6.62
C VAL A 76 -22.14 -10.30 -7.00
N GLU A 77 -23.26 -9.62 -6.79
CA GLU A 77 -23.39 -8.18 -7.03
C GLU A 77 -22.45 -7.38 -6.12
N SER A 78 -22.38 -7.72 -4.83
CA SER A 78 -21.49 -7.04 -3.89
C SER A 78 -20.01 -7.24 -4.25
N PHE A 79 -19.59 -8.44 -4.68
CA PHE A 79 -18.25 -8.69 -5.22
C PHE A 79 -17.98 -7.87 -6.48
N ARG A 80 -18.92 -7.84 -7.42
CA ARG A 80 -18.79 -7.06 -8.64
C ARG A 80 -18.60 -5.57 -8.34
N VAL A 81 -19.43 -5.00 -7.47
CA VAL A 81 -19.34 -3.59 -7.05
C VAL A 81 -17.99 -3.33 -6.39
N THR A 82 -17.60 -4.16 -5.42
CA THR A 82 -16.33 -4.02 -4.71
C THR A 82 -15.15 -4.06 -5.65
N LEU A 83 -15.07 -5.08 -6.50
CA LEU A 83 -13.91 -5.29 -7.38
C LEU A 83 -13.81 -4.20 -8.46
N THR A 84 -14.93 -3.83 -9.07
CA THR A 84 -14.93 -2.81 -10.13
C THR A 84 -14.57 -1.43 -9.59
N ILE A 85 -15.14 -1.03 -8.45
CA ILE A 85 -14.83 0.27 -7.85
C ILE A 85 -13.40 0.27 -7.30
N SER A 86 -12.97 -0.78 -6.59
CA SER A 86 -11.60 -0.86 -6.08
C SER A 86 -10.55 -0.86 -7.18
N ALA A 87 -10.78 -1.56 -8.29
CA ALA A 87 -9.87 -1.52 -9.44
C ALA A 87 -9.84 -0.13 -10.08
N GLY A 88 -11.00 0.50 -10.30
CA GLY A 88 -11.08 1.86 -10.84
C GLY A 88 -10.38 2.90 -9.94
N VAL A 89 -10.59 2.83 -8.64
CA VAL A 89 -9.92 3.68 -7.64
C VAL A 89 -8.41 3.46 -7.66
N THR A 90 -7.96 2.20 -7.75
CA THR A 90 -6.53 1.89 -7.79
C THR A 90 -5.87 2.53 -9.02
N VAL A 91 -6.48 2.41 -10.20
CA VAL A 91 -5.97 3.04 -11.43
C VAL A 91 -5.97 4.56 -11.29
N LEU A 92 -7.03 5.14 -10.75
CA LEU A 92 -7.12 6.58 -10.50
C LEU A 92 -6.01 7.05 -9.56
N ASN A 93 -5.80 6.33 -8.46
CA ASN A 93 -4.77 6.66 -7.48
C ASN A 93 -3.35 6.41 -8.00
N LEU A 94 -3.14 5.46 -8.93
CA LEU A 94 -1.85 5.30 -9.61
C LEU A 94 -1.50 6.56 -10.40
N VAL A 95 -2.44 7.10 -11.15
CA VAL A 95 -2.20 8.31 -11.95
C VAL A 95 -2.00 9.53 -11.06
N PHE A 96 -2.96 9.84 -10.19
CA PHE A 96 -2.89 11.04 -9.35
C PHE A 96 -1.84 10.92 -8.26
N GLY A 97 -1.64 9.73 -7.67
CA GLY A 97 -0.61 9.47 -6.68
C GLY A 97 0.80 9.64 -7.24
N LEU A 98 1.04 9.17 -8.47
CA LEU A 98 2.30 9.42 -9.17
C LEU A 98 2.54 10.91 -9.41
N VAL A 99 1.52 11.63 -9.91
CA VAL A 99 1.62 13.09 -10.14
C VAL A 99 1.91 13.83 -8.83
N ILE A 100 1.19 13.50 -7.76
CA ILE A 100 1.38 14.10 -6.45
C ILE A 100 2.78 13.79 -5.90
N ALA A 101 3.21 12.53 -5.95
CA ALA A 101 4.55 12.14 -5.53
C ALA A 101 5.63 12.88 -6.33
N TRP A 102 5.43 13.01 -7.65
CA TRP A 102 6.32 13.77 -8.51
C TRP A 102 6.46 15.23 -8.08
N VAL A 103 5.34 15.95 -7.94
CA VAL A 103 5.31 17.35 -7.52
C VAL A 103 5.94 17.53 -6.13
N LEU A 104 5.66 16.60 -5.19
CA LEU A 104 6.22 16.66 -3.85
C LEU A 104 7.73 16.37 -3.80
N VAL A 105 8.28 15.65 -4.77
CA VAL A 105 9.73 15.35 -4.77
C VAL A 105 10.49 16.33 -5.66
N ARG A 106 9.98 16.65 -6.85
CA ARG A 106 10.72 17.37 -7.89
C ARG A 106 10.53 18.90 -7.86
N ASP A 107 9.38 19.37 -7.35
CA ASP A 107 9.08 20.79 -7.34
C ASP A 107 9.22 21.39 -5.94
N ASP A 108 9.68 22.65 -5.89
CA ASP A 108 9.73 23.44 -4.68
C ASP A 108 8.69 24.57 -4.75
N PHE A 109 7.75 24.54 -3.81
CA PHE A 109 6.68 25.53 -3.73
C PHE A 109 6.32 25.86 -2.27
N PRO A 110 5.77 27.07 -2.01
CA PRO A 110 5.35 27.44 -0.68
C PRO A 110 4.20 26.56 -0.21
N GLY A 111 4.30 26.03 1.03
CA GLY A 111 3.28 25.13 1.58
C GLY A 111 3.49 23.64 1.27
N LYS A 112 4.57 23.22 0.58
CA LYS A 112 4.88 21.82 0.28
C LYS A 112 4.73 20.89 1.49
N ARG A 113 5.27 21.29 2.66
CA ARG A 113 5.16 20.52 3.90
C ARG A 113 3.72 20.34 4.38
N LEU A 114 2.87 21.35 4.16
CA LEU A 114 1.46 21.27 4.52
C LEU A 114 0.72 20.31 3.57
N VAL A 115 0.98 20.39 2.27
CA VAL A 115 0.40 19.46 1.29
C VAL A 115 0.83 18.01 1.59
N ASP A 116 2.12 17.80 1.91
CA ASP A 116 2.64 16.50 2.29
C ASP A 116 1.94 15.95 3.56
N ALA A 117 1.72 16.77 4.57
CA ALA A 117 0.98 16.40 5.78
C ALA A 117 -0.52 16.12 5.50
N ILE A 118 -1.16 16.86 4.59
CA ILE A 118 -2.56 16.65 4.21
C ILE A 118 -2.75 15.29 3.53
N ILE A 119 -1.77 14.83 2.76
CA ILE A 119 -1.83 13.50 2.11
C ILE A 119 -1.88 12.38 3.15
N ASP A 120 -1.26 12.55 4.31
CA ASP A 120 -1.31 11.56 5.39
C ASP A 120 -2.58 11.65 6.27
N LEU A 121 -3.41 12.68 6.08
CA LEU A 121 -4.63 12.87 6.85
C LEU A 121 -5.55 11.64 6.86
N PRO A 122 -5.75 10.91 5.73
CA PRO A 122 -6.57 9.70 5.72
C PRO A 122 -6.05 8.59 6.65
N PHE A 123 -4.74 8.52 6.93
CA PHE A 123 -4.19 7.57 7.89
C PHE A 123 -4.52 7.92 9.34
N ALA A 124 -4.64 9.20 9.64
CA ALA A 124 -4.94 9.69 10.98
C ALA A 124 -6.44 9.68 11.31
N LEU A 125 -7.31 9.73 10.29
CA LEU A 125 -8.75 9.79 10.48
C LEU A 125 -9.35 8.39 10.68
N PRO A 126 -10.23 8.20 11.69
CA PRO A 126 -11.09 7.03 11.71
C PRO A 126 -11.92 6.97 10.41
N THR A 127 -12.01 5.81 9.77
CA THR A 127 -12.62 5.68 8.43
C THR A 127 -14.09 6.09 8.40
N ILE A 128 -14.82 5.89 9.50
CA ILE A 128 -16.20 6.37 9.63
C ILE A 128 -16.29 7.91 9.60
N VAL A 129 -15.28 8.60 10.15
CA VAL A 129 -15.19 10.07 10.10
C VAL A 129 -14.92 10.52 8.66
N ALA A 130 -14.10 9.80 7.92
CA ALA A 130 -13.91 10.07 6.49
C ALA A 130 -15.23 9.99 5.73
N SER A 131 -16.11 9.01 6.04
CA SER A 131 -17.45 8.93 5.45
C SER A 131 -18.34 10.13 5.80
N LEU A 132 -18.26 10.62 7.05
CA LEU A 132 -18.98 11.83 7.45
C LEU A 132 -18.49 13.08 6.70
N VAL A 133 -17.16 13.21 6.53
CA VAL A 133 -16.56 14.30 5.75
C VAL A 133 -17.04 14.24 4.30
N MET A 134 -17.02 13.05 3.70
CA MET A 134 -17.51 12.86 2.32
C MET A 134 -19.01 13.14 2.21
N LEU A 135 -19.79 12.73 3.19
CA LEU A 135 -21.24 13.02 3.23
C LEU A 135 -21.50 14.52 3.40
N ALA A 136 -20.74 15.23 4.23
CA ALA A 136 -20.88 16.68 4.40
C ALA A 136 -20.51 17.43 3.11
N LEU A 137 -19.49 16.96 2.38
CA LEU A 137 -19.00 17.62 1.18
C LEU A 137 -19.81 17.26 -0.08
N TYR A 138 -20.26 16.01 -0.19
CA TYR A 138 -20.91 15.45 -1.39
C TYR A 138 -22.32 14.91 -1.14
N GLY A 139 -22.90 15.14 0.03
CA GLY A 139 -24.27 14.74 0.35
C GLY A 139 -25.33 15.65 -0.29
N ASN A 140 -26.59 15.44 0.10
CA ASN A 140 -27.73 16.21 -0.44
C ASN A 140 -27.62 17.72 -0.19
N ASN A 141 -26.94 18.12 0.89
CA ASN A 141 -26.71 19.53 1.25
C ASN A 141 -25.27 19.98 0.92
N SER A 142 -24.70 19.47 -0.16
CA SER A 142 -23.33 19.75 -0.57
C SER A 142 -23.06 21.26 -0.72
N PRO A 143 -22.06 21.83 -0.03
CA PRO A 143 -21.70 23.24 -0.16
C PRO A 143 -21.06 23.58 -1.51
N ILE A 144 -20.57 22.56 -2.24
CA ILE A 144 -19.95 22.72 -3.56
C ILE A 144 -20.89 22.34 -4.72
N GLY A 145 -22.15 21.97 -4.42
CA GLY A 145 -23.16 21.62 -5.42
C GLY A 145 -23.00 20.26 -6.09
N LEU A 146 -22.09 19.39 -5.60
CA LEU A 146 -21.90 18.04 -6.11
C LEU A 146 -22.63 17.03 -5.19
N HIS A 147 -23.66 16.39 -5.72
CA HIS A 147 -24.50 15.43 -4.99
C HIS A 147 -24.13 14.01 -5.41
N LEU A 148 -23.20 13.36 -4.65
CA LEU A 148 -22.70 12.02 -4.96
C LEU A 148 -23.20 10.96 -3.97
N GLN A 149 -24.04 11.33 -3.02
CA GLN A 149 -24.60 10.40 -2.04
C GLN A 149 -25.39 9.29 -2.74
N HIS A 150 -25.25 8.05 -2.29
CA HIS A 150 -25.88 6.86 -2.84
C HIS A 150 -25.53 6.58 -4.32
N THR A 151 -24.38 7.05 -4.76
CA THR A 151 -23.86 6.79 -6.11
C THR A 151 -22.53 6.05 -6.07
N SER A 152 -22.21 5.31 -7.13
CA SER A 152 -20.90 4.66 -7.28
C SER A 152 -19.76 5.68 -7.28
N TRP A 153 -19.98 6.91 -7.76
CA TRP A 153 -19.01 7.99 -7.70
C TRP A 153 -18.71 8.44 -6.27
N GLY A 154 -19.73 8.50 -5.40
CA GLY A 154 -19.54 8.80 -3.98
C GLY A 154 -18.67 7.76 -3.29
N VAL A 155 -18.91 6.48 -3.57
CA VAL A 155 -18.07 5.37 -3.08
C VAL A 155 -16.64 5.49 -3.66
N THR A 156 -16.50 5.78 -4.95
CA THR A 156 -15.21 5.94 -5.62
C THR A 156 -14.38 7.06 -4.99
N VAL A 157 -14.96 8.23 -4.76
CA VAL A 157 -14.26 9.38 -4.16
C VAL A 157 -13.85 9.06 -2.71
N ALA A 158 -14.73 8.43 -1.93
CA ALA A 158 -14.42 8.03 -0.55
C ALA A 158 -13.26 7.03 -0.50
N LEU A 159 -13.28 6.01 -1.36
CA LEU A 159 -12.19 5.03 -1.45
C LEU A 159 -10.91 5.66 -1.99
N ALA A 160 -10.99 6.53 -2.99
CA ALA A 160 -9.82 7.23 -3.53
C ALA A 160 -9.14 8.06 -2.44
N PHE A 161 -9.90 8.81 -1.66
CA PHE A 161 -9.37 9.59 -0.54
C PHE A 161 -8.61 8.73 0.47
N VAL A 162 -9.19 7.60 0.91
CA VAL A 162 -8.58 6.75 1.95
C VAL A 162 -7.36 5.98 1.42
N THR A 163 -7.33 5.67 0.11
CA THR A 163 -6.28 4.81 -0.47
C THR A 163 -5.21 5.56 -1.25
N LEU A 164 -5.38 6.85 -1.52
CA LEU A 164 -4.39 7.69 -2.22
C LEU A 164 -3.00 7.69 -1.55
N PRO A 165 -2.88 7.82 -0.21
CA PRO A 165 -1.59 7.87 0.45
C PRO A 165 -0.72 6.63 0.19
N PHE A 166 -1.32 5.45 -0.02
CA PHE A 166 -0.57 4.21 -0.25
C PHE A 166 0.28 4.28 -1.52
N VAL A 167 -0.25 4.88 -2.59
CA VAL A 167 0.50 5.05 -3.83
C VAL A 167 1.54 6.15 -3.69
N VAL A 168 1.18 7.30 -3.13
CA VAL A 168 2.12 8.42 -2.93
C VAL A 168 3.32 7.98 -2.10
N ARG A 169 3.09 7.31 -0.96
CA ARG A 169 4.15 6.88 -0.04
C ARG A 169 4.98 5.69 -0.57
N ALA A 170 4.46 4.91 -1.50
CA ALA A 170 5.24 3.89 -2.18
C ALA A 170 6.20 4.49 -3.22
N VAL A 171 5.78 5.53 -3.94
CA VAL A 171 6.52 6.15 -5.04
C VAL A 171 7.54 7.17 -4.57
N GLN A 172 7.21 7.97 -3.56
CA GLN A 172 8.04 9.07 -3.05
C GLN A 172 9.48 8.68 -2.73
N PRO A 173 9.78 7.61 -1.95
CA PRO A 173 11.14 7.23 -1.62
C PRO A 173 11.97 6.89 -2.87
N VAL A 174 11.39 6.15 -3.80
CA VAL A 174 12.08 5.75 -5.04
C VAL A 174 12.39 6.96 -5.91
N LEU A 175 11.48 7.94 -5.99
CA LEU A 175 11.74 9.22 -6.68
C LEU A 175 12.85 10.04 -6.02
N LEU A 176 12.98 9.97 -4.69
CA LEU A 176 14.05 10.66 -3.95
C LEU A 176 15.42 10.02 -4.19
N GLU A 177 15.46 8.69 -4.34
CA GLU A 177 16.67 7.91 -4.59
C GLU A 177 17.09 7.92 -6.07
N LEU A 178 16.17 8.27 -6.97
CA LEU A 178 16.45 8.28 -8.41
C LEU A 178 17.44 9.38 -8.76
N ASP A 179 18.59 8.95 -9.31
CA ASP A 179 19.68 9.84 -9.66
C ASP A 179 19.33 10.74 -10.85
N ARG A 180 19.41 12.05 -10.63
CA ARG A 180 19.16 13.07 -11.67
C ARG A 180 20.23 13.06 -12.77
N GLU A 181 21.43 12.59 -12.47
CA GLU A 181 22.52 12.50 -13.47
C GLU A 181 22.13 11.60 -14.65
N THR A 182 21.37 10.53 -14.39
CA THR A 182 20.85 9.65 -15.46
C THR A 182 19.86 10.37 -16.37
N GLU A 183 18.99 11.23 -15.81
CA GLU A 183 18.04 12.03 -16.59
C GLU A 183 18.78 13.12 -17.41
N GLU A 184 19.79 13.76 -16.81
CA GLU A 184 20.63 14.79 -17.45
C GLU A 184 21.50 14.19 -18.58
N ALA A 185 22.04 13.00 -18.37
CA ALA A 185 22.77 12.27 -19.41
C ALA A 185 21.88 11.95 -20.62
N ALA A 186 20.64 11.47 -20.37
CA ALA A 186 19.68 11.22 -21.43
C ALA A 186 19.29 12.51 -22.18
N ALA A 187 19.13 13.64 -21.45
CA ALA A 187 18.86 14.94 -22.05
C ALA A 187 20.02 15.41 -22.92
N SER A 188 21.27 15.21 -22.48
CA SER A 188 22.49 15.55 -23.24
C SER A 188 22.62 14.76 -24.54
N LEU A 189 22.04 13.54 -24.58
CA LEU A 189 21.93 12.72 -25.78
C LEU A 189 20.76 13.13 -26.70
N GLY A 190 20.02 14.20 -26.35
CA GLY A 190 18.92 14.74 -27.14
C GLY A 190 17.56 14.11 -26.86
N ALA A 191 17.40 13.34 -25.77
CA ALA A 191 16.09 12.80 -25.40
C ALA A 191 15.18 13.93 -24.89
N SER A 192 13.92 13.94 -25.38
CA SER A 192 12.89 14.87 -24.90
C SER A 192 12.39 14.48 -23.52
N GLY A 193 11.86 15.43 -22.73
CA GLY A 193 11.32 15.19 -21.39
C GLY A 193 10.33 13.99 -21.31
N PRO A 194 9.32 13.89 -22.18
CA PRO A 194 8.42 12.72 -22.22
C PRO A 194 9.17 11.41 -22.50
N LYS A 195 10.23 11.44 -23.33
CA LYS A 195 11.06 10.27 -23.61
C LYS A 195 11.88 9.85 -22.39
N ILE A 196 12.48 10.81 -21.68
CA ILE A 196 13.20 10.55 -20.43
C ILE A 196 12.24 9.93 -19.39
N PHE A 197 11.07 10.54 -19.22
CA PHE A 197 10.06 10.02 -18.29
C PHE A 197 9.67 8.58 -18.61
N THR A 198 9.32 8.27 -19.86
CA THR A 198 8.82 6.94 -20.23
C THR A 198 9.89 5.86 -20.33
N SER A 199 11.16 6.23 -20.60
CA SER A 199 12.24 5.27 -20.84
C SER A 199 13.25 5.16 -19.69
N VAL A 200 13.29 6.14 -18.77
CA VAL A 200 14.21 6.15 -17.63
C VAL A 200 13.43 6.13 -16.32
N VAL A 201 12.58 7.14 -16.11
CA VAL A 201 11.94 7.35 -14.81
C VAL A 201 10.82 6.33 -14.55
N LEU A 202 9.88 6.20 -15.47
CA LEU A 202 8.70 5.33 -15.28
C LEU A 202 9.06 3.85 -15.09
N PRO A 203 10.00 3.26 -15.84
CA PRO A 203 10.46 1.91 -15.57
C PRO A 203 10.99 1.75 -14.15
N SER A 204 11.86 2.64 -13.67
CA SER A 204 12.44 2.60 -12.31
C SER A 204 11.37 2.78 -11.21
N LEU A 205 10.26 3.46 -11.50
CA LEU A 205 9.13 3.61 -10.59
C LEU A 205 8.14 2.43 -10.63
N LEU A 206 8.20 1.60 -11.68
CA LEU A 206 7.18 0.56 -11.90
C LEU A 206 7.05 -0.43 -10.73
N PRO A 207 8.12 -0.93 -10.10
CA PRO A 207 8.02 -1.79 -8.92
C PRO A 207 7.30 -1.10 -7.74
N ALA A 208 7.60 0.18 -7.49
CA ALA A 208 6.98 0.97 -6.45
C ALA A 208 5.50 1.24 -6.75
N LEU A 209 5.16 1.57 -7.99
CA LEU A 209 3.79 1.76 -8.45
C LEU A 209 2.97 0.48 -8.29
N LEU A 210 3.49 -0.68 -8.68
CA LEU A 210 2.82 -1.97 -8.51
C LEU A 210 2.63 -2.33 -7.03
N SER A 211 3.62 -2.02 -6.18
CA SER A 211 3.51 -2.20 -4.73
C SER A 211 2.43 -1.29 -4.14
N GLY A 212 2.46 0.00 -4.47
CA GLY A 212 1.45 0.98 -4.06
C GLY A 212 0.04 0.62 -4.55
N ALA A 213 -0.08 0.16 -5.79
CA ALA A 213 -1.34 -0.34 -6.35
C ALA A 213 -1.89 -1.54 -5.56
N GLY A 214 -1.04 -2.50 -5.23
CA GLY A 214 -1.42 -3.67 -4.45
C GLY A 214 -1.95 -3.29 -3.06
N LEU A 215 -1.26 -2.40 -2.38
CA LEU A 215 -1.67 -1.90 -1.07
C LEU A 215 -2.98 -1.11 -1.14
N ALA A 216 -3.10 -0.19 -2.11
CA ALA A 216 -4.30 0.61 -2.32
C ALA A 216 -5.52 -0.28 -2.66
N PHE A 217 -5.35 -1.26 -3.56
CA PHE A 217 -6.41 -2.20 -3.94
C PHE A 217 -6.87 -3.06 -2.77
N SER A 218 -5.93 -3.67 -2.03
CA SER A 218 -6.27 -4.50 -0.86
C SER A 218 -6.96 -3.70 0.23
N ARG A 219 -6.53 -2.45 0.42
CA ARG A 219 -7.18 -1.54 1.37
C ARG A 219 -8.59 -1.16 0.90
N ALA A 220 -8.78 -0.89 -0.39
CA ALA A 220 -10.08 -0.56 -0.97
C ALA A 220 -11.09 -1.71 -0.87
N ILE A 221 -10.67 -2.96 -1.15
CA ILE A 221 -11.55 -4.14 -1.04
C ILE A 221 -12.11 -4.33 0.38
N GLY A 222 -11.27 -4.14 1.40
CA GLY A 222 -11.65 -4.33 2.79
C GLY A 222 -12.29 -3.10 3.44
N GLU A 223 -12.46 -2.00 2.71
CA GLU A 223 -12.96 -0.76 3.31
C GLU A 223 -14.46 -0.83 3.58
N PHE A 224 -14.83 -0.43 4.80
CA PHE A 224 -16.21 -0.35 5.26
C PHE A 224 -16.56 1.07 5.72
N GLY A 225 -15.73 1.62 6.61
CA GLY A 225 -16.05 2.84 7.35
C GLY A 225 -16.25 4.05 6.45
N SER A 226 -15.36 4.26 5.48
CA SER A 226 -15.38 5.44 4.60
C SER A 226 -16.55 5.44 3.60
N VAL A 227 -17.13 4.27 3.32
CA VAL A 227 -18.20 4.13 2.32
C VAL A 227 -19.59 3.97 2.91
N VAL A 228 -19.68 3.66 4.20
CA VAL A 228 -20.96 3.24 4.82
C VAL A 228 -22.04 4.33 4.78
N LEU A 229 -21.69 5.59 4.99
CA LEU A 229 -22.64 6.71 5.00
C LEU A 229 -22.85 7.32 3.62
N ILE A 230 -21.78 7.54 2.86
CA ILE A 230 -21.86 8.16 1.54
C ILE A 230 -22.45 7.20 0.50
N GLY A 231 -22.11 5.90 0.58
CA GLY A 231 -22.60 4.87 -0.34
C GLY A 231 -24.04 4.44 -0.08
N GLY A 232 -24.45 4.32 1.19
CA GLY A 232 -25.80 3.96 1.60
C GLY A 232 -26.23 2.52 1.28
N ALA A 233 -25.31 1.60 0.99
CA ALA A 233 -25.53 0.17 0.77
C ALA A 233 -26.69 -0.13 -0.21
N VAL A 234 -26.69 0.51 -1.38
CA VAL A 234 -27.72 0.25 -2.41
C VAL A 234 -27.32 -1.02 -3.18
N PRO A 235 -28.15 -2.10 -3.14
CA PRO A 235 -27.83 -3.35 -3.82
C PRO A 235 -27.51 -3.17 -5.31
N GLY A 236 -26.45 -3.83 -5.79
CA GLY A 236 -25.99 -3.78 -7.18
C GLY A 236 -25.39 -2.44 -7.64
N LYS A 237 -25.36 -1.40 -6.79
CA LYS A 237 -24.82 -0.07 -7.13
C LYS A 237 -23.69 0.39 -6.22
N THR A 238 -23.92 0.41 -4.91
CA THR A 238 -23.01 0.94 -3.89
C THR A 238 -22.77 0.00 -2.73
N GLU A 239 -23.49 -1.10 -2.65
CA GLU A 239 -23.31 -2.11 -1.60
C GLU A 239 -22.03 -2.90 -1.86
N VAL A 240 -20.95 -2.51 -1.18
CA VAL A 240 -19.69 -3.25 -1.23
C VAL A 240 -19.74 -4.49 -0.35
N SER A 241 -18.89 -5.49 -0.60
CA SER A 241 -18.91 -6.79 0.09
C SER A 241 -18.75 -6.65 1.60
N SER A 242 -18.02 -5.66 2.11
CA SER A 242 -17.91 -5.39 3.55
C SER A 242 -19.26 -4.96 4.18
N GLN A 243 -20.08 -4.24 3.43
CA GLN A 243 -21.46 -3.89 3.87
C GLN A 243 -22.39 -5.09 3.81
N TRP A 244 -22.29 -5.93 2.77
CA TRP A 244 -23.04 -7.18 2.67
C TRP A 244 -22.69 -8.16 3.80
N ILE A 245 -21.41 -8.31 4.14
CA ILE A 245 -20.97 -9.09 5.33
C ILE A 245 -21.65 -8.57 6.60
N ARG A 246 -21.71 -7.25 6.80
CA ARG A 246 -22.40 -6.66 7.93
C ARG A 246 -23.88 -7.02 7.93
N THR A 247 -24.57 -6.91 6.79
CA THR A 247 -25.99 -7.27 6.64
C THR A 247 -26.23 -8.74 7.02
N LEU A 248 -25.35 -9.66 6.60
CA LEU A 248 -25.44 -11.08 7.00
C LEU A 248 -25.27 -11.26 8.51
N ILE A 249 -24.34 -10.56 9.14
CA ILE A 249 -24.14 -10.60 10.60
C ILE A 249 -25.37 -10.06 11.34
N GLU A 250 -25.95 -8.96 10.87
CA GLU A 250 -27.18 -8.36 11.45
C GLU A 250 -28.39 -9.30 11.32
N ASN A 251 -28.41 -10.15 10.30
CA ASN A 251 -29.43 -11.19 10.10
C ASN A 251 -29.08 -12.54 10.77
N ASP A 252 -28.05 -12.58 11.63
CA ASP A 252 -27.54 -13.78 12.35
C ASP A 252 -26.99 -14.89 11.42
N ASP A 253 -26.77 -14.61 10.15
CA ASP A 253 -26.10 -15.53 9.20
C ASP A 253 -24.57 -15.38 9.26
N ARG A 254 -23.99 -15.87 10.35
CA ARG A 254 -22.54 -15.83 10.58
C ARG A 254 -21.76 -16.74 9.62
N THR A 255 -22.37 -17.85 9.21
CA THR A 255 -21.75 -18.80 8.27
C THR A 255 -21.64 -18.18 6.87
N GLY A 256 -22.70 -17.55 6.39
CA GLY A 256 -22.68 -16.79 5.15
C GLY A 256 -21.68 -15.62 5.21
N ALA A 257 -21.69 -14.85 6.28
CA ALA A 257 -20.73 -13.76 6.49
C ALA A 257 -19.28 -14.26 6.45
N ALA A 258 -18.97 -15.38 7.10
CA ALA A 258 -17.64 -16.00 7.07
C ALA A 258 -17.26 -16.49 5.67
N ALA A 259 -18.21 -17.09 4.93
CA ALA A 259 -17.99 -17.56 3.56
C ALA A 259 -17.61 -16.39 2.62
N ILE A 260 -18.36 -15.29 2.66
CA ILE A 260 -18.06 -14.07 1.87
C ILE A 260 -16.70 -13.48 2.28
N SER A 261 -16.40 -13.44 3.58
CA SER A 261 -15.12 -12.91 4.10
C SER A 261 -13.92 -13.71 3.60
N ILE A 262 -13.99 -15.06 3.57
CA ILE A 262 -12.94 -15.93 3.07
C ILE A 262 -12.70 -15.72 1.57
N VAL A 263 -13.76 -15.58 0.77
CA VAL A 263 -13.62 -15.31 -0.67
C VAL A 263 -12.97 -13.94 -0.89
N LEU A 264 -13.40 -12.92 -0.16
CA LEU A 264 -12.82 -11.57 -0.27
C LEU A 264 -11.34 -11.56 0.12
N LEU A 265 -10.98 -12.27 1.19
CA LEU A 265 -9.59 -12.45 1.62
C LEU A 265 -8.76 -13.17 0.56
N ALA A 266 -9.29 -14.26 -0.02
CA ALA A 266 -8.62 -15.00 -1.08
C ALA A 266 -8.39 -14.13 -2.33
N ILE A 267 -9.38 -13.34 -2.74
CA ILE A 267 -9.24 -12.41 -3.87
C ILE A 267 -8.15 -11.37 -3.58
N SER A 268 -8.19 -10.73 -2.41
CA SER A 268 -7.16 -9.77 -1.98
C SER A 268 -5.75 -10.37 -2.02
N PHE A 269 -5.61 -11.58 -1.46
CA PHE A 269 -4.32 -12.27 -1.42
C PHE A 269 -3.80 -12.61 -2.81
N VAL A 270 -4.67 -13.13 -3.69
CA VAL A 270 -4.30 -13.48 -5.07
C VAL A 270 -3.85 -12.24 -5.85
N VAL A 271 -4.59 -11.13 -5.74
CA VAL A 271 -4.22 -9.88 -6.43
C VAL A 271 -2.89 -9.34 -5.91
N LEU A 272 -2.69 -9.30 -4.58
CA LEU A 272 -1.41 -8.90 -3.99
C LEU A 272 -0.26 -9.79 -4.48
N LEU A 273 -0.46 -11.10 -4.52
CA LEU A 273 0.56 -12.04 -4.98
C LEU A 273 0.91 -11.81 -6.45
N ILE A 274 -0.09 -11.63 -7.31
CA ILE A 274 0.12 -11.33 -8.73
C ILE A 274 0.92 -10.04 -8.89
N LEU A 275 0.51 -8.95 -8.24
CA LEU A 275 1.19 -7.66 -8.34
C LEU A 275 2.63 -7.74 -7.80
N ARG A 276 2.86 -8.49 -6.73
CA ARG A 276 4.20 -8.71 -6.18
C ARG A 276 5.10 -9.51 -7.14
N ILE A 277 4.57 -10.56 -7.76
CA ILE A 277 5.33 -11.36 -8.74
C ILE A 277 5.67 -10.51 -9.97
N VAL A 278 4.71 -9.77 -10.50
CA VAL A 278 4.93 -8.87 -11.65
C VAL A 278 5.95 -7.78 -11.33
N GLY A 279 5.81 -7.13 -10.17
CA GLY A 279 6.75 -6.10 -9.72
C GLY A 279 8.17 -6.63 -9.48
N GLY A 280 8.32 -7.82 -8.91
CA GLY A 280 9.61 -8.46 -8.71
C GLY A 280 10.32 -8.86 -10.02
N HIS A 281 9.56 -9.21 -11.07
CA HIS A 281 10.13 -9.49 -12.38
C HIS A 281 10.56 -8.20 -13.11
N ALA A 282 9.86 -7.09 -12.89
CA ALA A 282 10.24 -5.80 -13.43
C ALA A 282 11.59 -5.32 -12.85
N ALA A 283 11.75 -5.38 -11.53
CA ALA A 283 13.00 -5.02 -10.85
C ALA A 283 14.21 -5.84 -11.34
N LYS A 284 14.05 -7.17 -11.49
CA LYS A 284 15.14 -8.04 -12.00
C LYS A 284 15.55 -7.74 -13.44
N ARG A 285 14.66 -7.25 -14.28
CA ARG A 285 15.00 -6.88 -15.65
C ARG A 285 15.85 -5.62 -15.71
N GLU A 286 15.66 -4.69 -14.79
CA GLU A 286 16.49 -3.49 -14.68
C GLU A 286 17.92 -3.81 -14.24
N GLU A 287 18.08 -4.69 -13.23
CA GLU A 287 19.41 -5.14 -12.78
C GLU A 287 20.21 -5.87 -13.88
N LEU A 288 19.54 -6.53 -14.83
CA LEU A 288 20.19 -7.23 -15.94
C LEU A 288 20.47 -6.32 -17.17
N SER A 289 19.90 -5.12 -17.20
CA SER A 289 20.06 -4.15 -18.30
C SER A 289 21.01 -3.00 -17.95
N ALA A 290 21.38 -2.86 -16.68
CA ALA A 290 22.39 -1.94 -16.16
C ALA A 290 23.78 -2.59 -16.15
#